data_dd8d7b1621c5957cdf85d0fca725cb6f
#
_entry.id   dd8d7b1621c5957cdf85d0fca725cb6f
#
_cell.length_a   1.000
_cell.length_b   1.000
_cell.length_c   1.000
_cell.angle_alpha   90.00
_cell.angle_beta   90.00
_cell.angle_gamma   90.00
#
_symmetry.space_group_name_H-M   'P 1'
#
loop_
_entity.id
_entity.type
_entity.pdbx_description
1 polymer ?
#
loop_
_entity_poly.entity_id
_entity_poly.type
_entity_poly.pdbx_seq_one_letter_code
_entity_poly.pdbx_strand_id
1 'polypeptide(L)'
;VLARDSPCRPRLAFLTRRQDEENTMQTLDQVDAASLRTDIPDFRPGDTVKVNVKVVEGNRSRIQAFQGVVIARQGAGVRETFTVRKISFQVGVERTFPVHTPSLESVEVVTRGDVRRAKLYYLRGLRGKKAKIKEKRENTAAQG
;
A
#
# COMPACT_ATOMS: atom_id res chain seq x y z
N VAL A 1 60.01 -36.32 19.01
CA VAL A 1 58.71 -36.46 18.43
C VAL A 1 57.81 -35.42 19.16
N LEU A 2 57.59 -34.29 18.50
CA LEU A 2 56.85 -33.15 19.06
C LEU A 2 55.48 -33.06 18.37
N ALA A 3 54.40 -33.28 19.08
CA ALA A 3 53.02 -33.05 18.68
C ALA A 3 52.75 -31.53 18.60
N ARG A 4 52.24 -31.06 17.46
CA ARG A 4 51.78 -29.70 17.29
C ARG A 4 50.28 -29.65 17.62
N ASP A 5 49.96 -29.08 18.77
CA ASP A 5 48.61 -28.71 19.11
C ASP A 5 48.19 -27.43 18.34
N SER A 6 47.23 -27.56 17.48
CA SER A 6 46.56 -26.41 16.85
C SER A 6 45.39 -25.99 17.75
N PRO A 7 45.28 -24.72 18.18
CA PRO A 7 44.11 -24.28 18.95
C PRO A 7 42.91 -24.15 18.02
N CYS A 8 41.90 -24.97 18.30
CA CYS A 8 40.57 -24.89 17.71
C CYS A 8 39.95 -23.54 18.12
N ARG A 9 39.72 -22.65 17.16
CA ARG A 9 39.02 -21.38 17.38
C ARG A 9 37.57 -21.66 17.69
N PRO A 10 36.98 -21.06 18.75
CA PRO A 10 35.60 -21.34 19.12
C PRO A 10 34.64 -20.77 18.10
N ARG A 11 33.69 -21.59 17.65
CA ARG A 11 32.58 -21.30 16.77
C ARG A 11 31.52 -20.33 17.40
N LEU A 12 31.78 -19.80 18.58
CA LEU A 12 30.82 -18.97 19.33
C LEU A 12 30.66 -17.55 18.79
N ALA A 13 31.64 -17.01 18.08
CA ALA A 13 31.54 -15.62 17.58
C ALA A 13 30.58 -15.44 16.39
N PHE A 14 30.19 -16.54 15.73
CA PHE A 14 29.24 -16.47 14.59
C PHE A 14 27.78 -16.52 15.01
N LEU A 15 27.47 -17.05 16.20
CA LEU A 15 26.11 -17.18 16.70
C LEU A 15 25.59 -15.88 17.32
N THR A 16 26.47 -15.13 17.99
CA THR A 16 26.09 -13.85 18.60
C THR A 16 25.72 -12.78 17.56
N ARG A 17 26.46 -12.73 16.44
CA ARG A 17 26.19 -11.74 15.39
C ARG A 17 24.84 -11.91 14.69
N ARG A 18 24.34 -13.15 14.55
CA ARG A 18 23.00 -13.42 13.99
C ARG A 18 21.87 -13.02 14.95
N GLN A 19 22.08 -13.22 16.24
CA GLN A 19 21.08 -12.85 17.27
C GLN A 19 20.93 -11.33 17.40
N ASP A 20 22.00 -10.59 17.24
CA ASP A 20 21.98 -9.12 17.28
C ASP A 20 21.27 -8.54 16.04
N GLU A 21 21.44 -9.14 14.87
CA GLU A 21 20.77 -8.73 13.62
C GLU A 21 19.26 -9.05 13.67
N GLU A 22 18.86 -10.21 14.19
CA GLU A 22 17.45 -10.57 14.38
C GLU A 22 16.74 -9.66 15.40
N ASN A 23 17.43 -9.31 16.48
CA ASN A 23 16.87 -8.46 17.52
C ASN A 23 16.68 -6.99 17.05
N THR A 24 17.58 -6.52 16.19
CA THR A 24 17.47 -5.18 15.58
C THR A 24 16.32 -5.09 14.61
N MET A 25 16.06 -6.15 13.82
CA MET A 25 14.89 -6.22 12.94
C MET A 25 13.57 -6.23 13.72
N GLN A 26 13.48 -6.97 14.81
CA GLN A 26 12.28 -7.01 15.66
C GLN A 26 11.92 -5.66 16.28
N THR A 27 12.91 -4.86 16.66
CA THR A 27 12.68 -3.50 17.19
C THR A 27 12.16 -2.54 16.13
N LEU A 28 12.64 -2.62 14.89
CA LEU A 28 12.13 -1.82 13.78
C LEU A 28 10.69 -2.22 13.40
N ASP A 29 10.41 -3.52 13.36
CA ASP A 29 9.06 -4.03 13.08
C ASP A 29 8.03 -3.60 14.13
N GLN A 30 8.42 -3.49 15.40
CA GLN A 30 7.56 -2.97 16.47
C GLN A 30 7.23 -1.48 16.29
N VAL A 31 8.22 -0.67 15.88
CA VAL A 31 7.99 0.76 15.59
C VAL A 31 7.10 0.92 14.36
N ASP A 32 7.32 0.11 13.33
CA ASP A 32 6.50 0.11 12.14
C ASP A 32 5.06 -0.33 12.46
N ALA A 33 4.88 -1.36 13.29
CA ALA A 33 3.56 -1.83 13.71
C ALA A 33 2.75 -0.76 14.45
N ALA A 34 3.39 0.06 15.26
CA ALA A 34 2.74 1.18 15.96
C ALA A 34 2.24 2.28 14.99
N SER A 35 2.82 2.37 13.80
CA SER A 35 2.47 3.36 12.78
C SER A 35 1.40 2.87 11.80
N LEU A 36 0.99 1.60 11.87
CA LEU A 36 -0.01 1.02 10.99
C LEU A 36 -1.41 1.51 11.35
N ARG A 37 -2.15 1.97 10.35
CA ARG A 37 -3.58 2.32 10.47
C ARG A 37 -4.43 1.10 10.15
N THR A 38 -5.48 0.88 10.94
CA THR A 38 -6.44 -0.22 10.78
C THR A 38 -7.81 0.24 10.25
N ASP A 39 -8.01 1.54 10.15
CA ASP A 39 -9.28 2.18 9.76
C ASP A 39 -9.50 2.25 8.24
N ILE A 40 -8.60 1.68 7.45
CA ILE A 40 -8.68 1.72 5.99
C ILE A 40 -9.39 0.48 5.47
N PRO A 41 -10.42 0.62 4.62
CA PRO A 41 -11.13 -0.51 4.04
C PRO A 41 -10.21 -1.32 3.12
N ASP A 42 -10.50 -2.61 2.97
CA ASP A 42 -9.81 -3.44 1.98
C ASP A 42 -10.33 -3.11 0.58
N PHE A 43 -9.44 -2.63 -0.26
CA PHE A 43 -9.68 -2.33 -1.68
C PHE A 43 -8.59 -2.92 -2.55
N ARG A 44 -8.91 -3.17 -3.81
CA ARG A 44 -8.01 -3.78 -4.79
C ARG A 44 -7.79 -2.86 -5.98
N PRO A 45 -6.71 -3.05 -6.77
CA PRO A 45 -6.60 -2.41 -8.07
C PRO A 45 -7.84 -2.68 -8.92
N GLY A 46 -8.36 -1.64 -9.55
CA GLY A 46 -9.62 -1.70 -10.32
C GLY A 46 -10.83 -1.11 -9.58
N ASP A 47 -10.78 -0.99 -8.26
CA ASP A 47 -11.85 -0.40 -7.49
C ASP A 47 -11.86 1.13 -7.67
N THR A 48 -13.08 1.69 -7.67
CA THR A 48 -13.24 3.14 -7.62
C THR A 48 -13.31 3.57 -6.17
N VAL A 49 -12.36 4.41 -5.78
CA VAL A 49 -12.25 4.91 -4.41
C VAL A 49 -12.38 6.42 -4.36
N LYS A 50 -12.94 6.93 -3.27
CA LYS A 50 -12.95 8.34 -2.92
C LYS A 50 -12.01 8.52 -1.73
N VAL A 51 -10.94 9.26 -1.95
CA VAL A 51 -9.89 9.53 -0.98
C VAL A 51 -10.07 10.94 -0.45
N ASN A 52 -10.29 11.09 0.83
CA ASN A 52 -10.39 12.37 1.51
C ASN A 52 -9.02 12.74 2.08
N VAL A 53 -8.39 13.77 1.52
CA VAL A 53 -7.06 14.22 1.90
C VAL A 53 -7.15 15.55 2.64
N LYS A 54 -6.52 15.61 3.81
CA LYS A 54 -6.37 16.84 4.57
C LYS A 54 -5.23 17.66 3.97
N VAL A 55 -5.58 18.82 3.43
CA VAL A 55 -4.63 19.79 2.89
C VAL A 55 -4.51 20.95 3.87
N VAL A 56 -3.28 21.28 4.27
CA VAL A 56 -2.98 22.41 5.15
C VAL A 56 -2.31 23.49 4.31
N GLU A 57 -2.93 24.66 4.25
CA GLU A 57 -2.45 25.82 3.52
C GLU A 57 -2.32 27.00 4.49
N GLY A 58 -1.10 27.26 4.95
CA GLY A 58 -0.85 28.26 6.01
C GLY A 58 -1.59 27.91 7.29
N ASN A 59 -2.48 28.79 7.76
CA ASN A 59 -3.27 28.60 8.99
C ASN A 59 -4.63 27.90 8.76
N ARG A 60 -4.93 27.51 7.54
CA ARG A 60 -6.21 26.86 7.17
C ARG A 60 -5.99 25.41 6.80
N SER A 61 -6.84 24.55 7.30
CA SER A 61 -6.90 23.14 6.89
C SER A 61 -8.24 22.88 6.19
N ARG A 62 -8.18 22.18 5.05
CA ARG A 62 -9.38 21.75 4.32
C ARG A 62 -9.26 20.31 3.89
N ILE A 63 -10.38 19.65 3.76
CA ILE A 63 -10.47 18.29 3.22
C ILE A 63 -10.72 18.39 1.72
N GLN A 64 -9.89 17.73 0.95
CA GLN A 64 -10.03 17.64 -0.50
C GLN A 64 -10.35 16.20 -0.89
N ALA A 65 -11.49 15.97 -1.49
CA ALA A 65 -11.87 14.66 -2.00
C ALA A 65 -11.24 14.40 -3.38
N PHE A 66 -10.60 13.25 -3.52
CA PHE A 66 -10.05 12.77 -4.78
C PHE A 66 -10.69 11.43 -5.13
N GLN A 67 -11.61 11.43 -6.09
CA GLN A 67 -12.31 10.22 -6.51
C GLN A 67 -11.73 9.71 -7.84
N GLY A 68 -11.41 8.43 -7.90
CA GLY A 68 -10.85 7.82 -9.10
C GLY A 68 -10.68 6.31 -8.96
N VAL A 69 -10.10 5.71 -9.98
CA VAL A 69 -9.84 4.26 -10.04
C VAL A 69 -8.44 3.96 -9.52
N VAL A 70 -8.31 2.96 -8.67
CA VAL A 70 -7.02 2.46 -8.19
C VAL A 70 -6.32 1.71 -9.32
N ILE A 71 -5.16 2.20 -9.74
CA ILE A 71 -4.36 1.59 -10.81
C ILE A 71 -3.41 0.55 -10.26
N ALA A 72 -2.78 0.83 -9.13
CA ALA A 72 -1.77 -0.01 -8.53
C ALA A 72 -1.82 0.13 -7.01
N ARG A 73 -1.53 -0.96 -6.32
CA ARG A 73 -1.23 -1.03 -4.89
C ARG A 73 0.09 -1.77 -4.75
N GLN A 74 1.03 -1.22 -4.01
CA GLN A 74 2.38 -1.76 -3.91
C GLN A 74 3.02 -1.43 -2.56
N GLY A 75 4.00 -2.25 -2.18
CA GLY A 75 4.65 -2.17 -0.88
C GLY A 75 3.97 -3.06 0.14
N ALA A 76 4.53 -3.09 1.33
CA ALA A 76 3.99 -3.81 2.49
C ALA A 76 4.25 -3.00 3.76
N GLY A 77 3.41 -3.18 4.77
CA GLY A 77 3.50 -2.47 6.04
C GLY A 77 3.42 -0.96 5.86
N VAL A 78 4.23 -0.20 6.58
CA VAL A 78 4.25 1.28 6.55
C VAL A 78 4.56 1.85 5.17
N ARG A 79 5.32 1.11 4.34
CA ARG A 79 5.71 1.54 2.99
C ARG A 79 4.64 1.28 1.92
N GLU A 80 3.47 0.81 2.32
CA GLU A 80 2.41 0.52 1.39
C GLU A 80 1.84 1.80 0.77
N THR A 81 1.73 1.80 -0.57
CA THR A 81 1.23 2.93 -1.36
C THR A 81 0.21 2.45 -2.39
N PHE A 82 -0.74 3.31 -2.71
CA PHE A 82 -1.69 3.08 -3.79
C PHE A 82 -1.78 4.28 -4.70
N THR A 83 -1.97 4.03 -5.99
CA THR A 83 -2.07 5.06 -7.02
C THR A 83 -3.50 5.12 -7.54
N VAL A 84 -4.10 6.30 -7.47
CA VAL A 84 -5.45 6.57 -7.96
C VAL A 84 -5.38 7.43 -9.20
N ARG A 85 -6.11 7.04 -10.25
CA ARG A 85 -6.25 7.77 -11.50
C ARG A 85 -7.67 8.30 -11.66
N LYS A 86 -7.77 9.58 -12.00
CA LYS A 86 -9.03 10.17 -12.47
C LYS A 86 -8.80 10.93 -13.77
N ILE A 87 -9.86 11.11 -14.53
CA ILE A 87 -9.87 11.98 -15.70
C ILE A 87 -10.55 13.29 -15.29
N SER A 88 -9.82 14.38 -15.41
CA SER A 88 -10.33 15.73 -15.13
C SER A 88 -10.11 16.59 -16.36
N PHE A 89 -11.18 17.17 -16.91
CA PHE A 89 -11.14 18.00 -18.13
C PHE A 89 -10.39 17.30 -19.28
N GLN A 90 -10.66 16.01 -19.51
CA GLN A 90 -10.01 15.15 -20.53
C GLN A 90 -8.51 14.86 -20.27
N VAL A 91 -7.95 15.37 -19.18
CA VAL A 91 -6.58 15.09 -18.76
C VAL A 91 -6.59 13.99 -17.70
N GLY A 92 -5.75 12.97 -17.88
CA GLY A 92 -5.56 11.92 -16.88
C GLY A 92 -4.66 12.41 -15.75
N VAL A 93 -5.18 12.45 -14.54
CA VAL A 93 -4.44 12.82 -13.33
C VAL A 93 -4.23 11.59 -12.47
N GLU A 94 -2.99 11.35 -12.06
CA GLU A 94 -2.63 10.26 -11.16
C GLU A 94 -2.04 10.83 -9.88
N ARG A 95 -2.46 10.31 -8.73
CA ARG A 95 -1.85 10.59 -7.43
C ARG A 95 -1.54 9.31 -6.70
N THR A 96 -0.34 9.24 -6.15
CA THR A 96 0.09 8.15 -5.29
C THR A 96 -0.04 8.59 -3.84
N PHE A 97 -0.71 7.77 -3.05
CA PHE A 97 -0.94 8.01 -1.63
C PHE A 97 -0.29 6.90 -0.81
N PRO A 98 0.51 7.22 0.22
CA PRO A 98 0.87 6.24 1.24
C PRO A 98 -0.38 5.86 2.04
N VAL A 99 -0.56 4.57 2.31
CA VAL A 99 -1.75 4.05 3.01
C VAL A 99 -1.82 4.57 4.44
N HIS A 100 -0.70 4.56 5.15
CA HIS A 100 -0.61 4.88 6.58
C HIS A 100 -0.26 6.34 6.89
N THR A 101 -0.44 7.26 5.94
CA THR A 101 -0.15 8.68 6.16
C THR A 101 -1.23 9.37 7.00
N PRO A 102 -0.86 10.24 7.96
CA PRO A 102 -1.83 11.02 8.74
C PRO A 102 -2.56 12.10 7.92
N SER A 103 -2.03 12.48 6.76
CA SER A 103 -2.70 13.42 5.85
C SER A 103 -3.92 12.82 5.16
N LEU A 104 -4.10 11.50 5.22
CA LEU A 104 -5.21 10.77 4.66
C LEU A 104 -6.28 10.65 5.74
N GLU A 105 -7.41 11.33 5.56
CA GLU A 105 -8.48 11.31 6.56
C GLU A 105 -9.31 10.04 6.47
N SER A 106 -9.86 9.76 5.28
CA SER A 106 -10.63 8.55 5.04
C SER A 106 -10.52 8.08 3.59
N VAL A 107 -10.74 6.80 3.38
CA VAL A 107 -10.86 6.17 2.07
C VAL A 107 -12.19 5.45 2.01
N GLU A 108 -13.01 5.78 1.04
CA GLU A 108 -14.32 5.18 0.80
C GLU A 108 -14.27 4.38 -0.51
N VAL A 109 -14.69 3.12 -0.48
CA VAL A 109 -14.86 2.31 -1.68
C VAL A 109 -16.23 2.58 -2.27
N VAL A 110 -16.27 3.19 -3.46
CA VAL A 110 -17.51 3.54 -4.15
C VAL A 110 -18.03 2.36 -4.94
N THR A 111 -17.17 1.73 -5.73
CA THR A 111 -17.50 0.57 -6.58
C THR A 111 -16.35 -0.40 -6.61
N ARG A 112 -16.66 -1.69 -6.58
CA ARG A 112 -15.66 -2.75 -6.76
C ARG A 112 -15.54 -3.11 -8.23
N GLY A 113 -14.31 -3.13 -8.74
CA GLY A 113 -14.00 -3.44 -10.12
C GLY A 113 -13.62 -4.90 -10.33
N ASP A 114 -14.06 -5.47 -11.46
CA ASP A 114 -13.63 -6.80 -11.88
C ASP A 114 -12.45 -6.68 -12.87
N VAL A 115 -11.26 -6.96 -12.37
CA VAL A 115 -10.01 -6.88 -13.13
C VAL A 115 -9.16 -8.13 -12.96
N ARG A 116 -8.44 -8.52 -14.01
CA ARG A 116 -7.55 -9.70 -14.00
C ARG A 116 -6.10 -9.38 -13.67
N ARG A 117 -5.73 -8.09 -13.67
CA ARG A 117 -4.34 -7.64 -13.48
C ARG A 117 -4.22 -6.85 -12.18
N ALA A 118 -3.11 -7.06 -11.48
CA ALA A 118 -2.79 -6.32 -10.26
C ALA A 118 -2.31 -4.88 -10.52
N LYS A 119 -1.85 -4.58 -11.74
CA LYS A 119 -1.40 -3.23 -12.16
C LYS A 119 -2.07 -2.86 -13.48
N LEU A 120 -2.78 -1.73 -13.49
CA LEU A 120 -3.65 -1.30 -14.56
C LEU A 120 -3.06 -0.15 -15.38
N TYR A 121 -1.77 -0.19 -15.65
CA TYR A 121 -1.08 0.89 -16.39
C TYR A 121 -1.58 1.07 -17.82
N TYR A 122 -2.20 0.06 -18.41
CA TYR A 122 -2.83 0.15 -19.74
C TYR A 122 -3.96 1.19 -19.80
N LEU A 123 -4.56 1.54 -18.67
CA LEU A 123 -5.59 2.59 -18.60
C LEU A 123 -5.06 3.97 -18.98
N ARG A 124 -3.75 4.18 -18.92
CA ARG A 124 -3.13 5.45 -19.34
C ARG A 124 -3.36 5.77 -20.81
N GLY A 125 -3.35 4.74 -21.64
CA GLY A 125 -3.59 4.87 -23.11
C GLY A 125 -5.06 4.81 -23.50
N LEU A 126 -5.97 4.46 -22.59
CA LEU A 126 -7.39 4.32 -22.88
C LEU A 126 -8.19 5.54 -22.46
N ARG A 127 -9.17 5.93 -23.27
CA ARG A 127 -10.09 7.05 -23.01
C ARG A 127 -11.55 6.66 -23.27
N GLY A 128 -12.47 7.33 -22.60
CA GLY A 128 -13.91 7.16 -22.79
C GLY A 128 -14.41 5.76 -22.40
N LYS A 129 -15.27 5.17 -23.23
CA LYS A 129 -15.90 3.87 -22.95
C LYS A 129 -14.91 2.71 -22.78
N LYS A 130 -13.76 2.75 -23.47
CA LYS A 130 -12.72 1.71 -23.39
C LYS A 130 -11.98 1.71 -22.04
N ALA A 131 -11.96 2.83 -21.33
CA ALA A 131 -11.34 2.97 -20.01
C ALA A 131 -12.28 2.57 -18.86
N LYS A 132 -13.57 2.28 -19.14
CA LYS A 132 -14.54 1.90 -18.11
C LYS A 132 -14.28 0.45 -17.67
N ILE A 133 -14.04 0.28 -16.37
CA ILE A 133 -13.89 -1.02 -15.74
C ILE A 133 -15.27 -1.60 -15.44
N LYS A 134 -15.43 -2.91 -15.62
CA LYS A 134 -16.66 -3.61 -15.27
C LYS A 134 -16.79 -3.70 -13.75
N GLU A 135 -17.98 -3.44 -13.24
CA GLU A 135 -18.27 -3.60 -11.83
C GLU A 135 -18.38 -5.09 -11.48
N LYS A 136 -17.76 -5.48 -10.38
CA LYS A 136 -17.90 -6.81 -9.83
C LYS A 136 -19.30 -6.93 -9.22
N ARG A 137 -20.13 -7.76 -9.83
CA ARG A 137 -21.44 -8.11 -9.26
C ARG A 137 -21.20 -9.04 -8.08
N GLU A 138 -21.50 -8.59 -6.88
CA GLU A 138 -21.60 -9.49 -5.73
C GLU A 138 -22.86 -10.30 -5.92
N ASN A 139 -22.71 -11.63 -6.03
CA ASN A 139 -23.85 -12.52 -6.03
C ASN A 139 -24.47 -12.45 -4.63
N THR A 140 -25.55 -11.75 -4.48
CA THR A 140 -26.37 -11.63 -3.26
C THR A 140 -27.12 -12.94 -2.95
N ALA A 141 -26.71 -14.07 -3.52
CA ALA A 141 -27.40 -15.36 -3.42
C ALA A 141 -26.97 -16.21 -2.20
N ALA A 142 -26.61 -15.59 -1.07
CA ALA A 142 -26.28 -16.32 0.15
C ALA A 142 -26.81 -15.65 1.42
N GLN A 143 -28.02 -15.09 1.36
CA GLN A 143 -28.81 -14.77 2.55
C GLN A 143 -30.26 -15.16 2.26
N GLY A 144 -30.53 -16.44 2.36
CA GLY A 144 -31.84 -17.03 2.38
C GLY A 144 -31.85 -18.14 3.40
#